data_b440dddb32b84b209ed08e78b3b58294
#
_entry.id   b440dddb32b84b209ed08e78b3b58294
#
_cell.length_a   1.000
_cell.length_b   1.000
_cell.length_c   1.000
_cell.angle_alpha   90.00
_cell.angle_beta   90.00
_cell.angle_gamma   90.00
#
_symmetry.space_group_name_H-M   'P 1'
#
loop_
_entity.id
_entity.type
_entity.pdbx_description
1 polymer ?
#
loop_
_entity_poly.entity_id
_entity_poly.type
_entity_poly.pdbx_seq_one_letter_code
_entity_poly.pdbx_strand_id
1 'polypeptide(L)'
;MPHNTETLAKKPRNSNIEMLRIICMAMILLLHFVGATFGLPTHAQLFTGDPTAIAKATLEAFAIVGVNCFVLISGYYGIKATWRGAVSFLSMCLFASLTVYIAQCVECGGLAKGLGESFLILSHTDLWFVPAYFALYLLSPILNAGFAAQQGRRLHVMLVIMVFLNIYSGWMFGGRINPTGYNVIHLIFIYFVGYYLRSQRTTLCRLSPRTYFAIYIAMVCATTLSLDYAYNNPLVVASSVALFMTFATMRERHNRLTNAVASSVFMVYLLHKTPFIWVKIKHALLTSEASNSDIVFVLQAAALFVAIFVVSILVDKIRQYIFGRIQKTLHHVSNNDARKYKTN
;
A
#
# COMPACT_ATOMS: atom_id res chain seq x y z
N MET A 1 -10.85 -6.83 -47.21
CA MET A 1 -9.85 -5.91 -46.61
C MET A 1 -9.39 -6.55 -45.31
N PRO A 2 -8.09 -6.81 -45.13
CA PRO A 2 -7.62 -7.41 -43.89
C PRO A 2 -7.60 -6.34 -42.77
N HIS A 3 -8.34 -6.60 -41.70
CA HIS A 3 -8.26 -5.82 -40.45
C HIS A 3 -6.86 -5.96 -39.86
N ASN A 4 -6.04 -4.94 -40.02
CA ASN A 4 -4.81 -4.77 -39.25
C ASN A 4 -5.18 -4.52 -37.78
N THR A 5 -5.19 -5.55 -36.97
CA THR A 5 -5.16 -5.44 -35.51
C THR A 5 -3.73 -5.08 -35.11
N GLU A 6 -3.37 -3.80 -35.22
CA GLU A 6 -2.21 -3.27 -34.50
C GLU A 6 -2.43 -3.51 -33.00
N THR A 7 -1.71 -4.47 -32.48
CA THR A 7 -1.55 -4.65 -31.04
C THR A 7 -0.90 -3.40 -30.46
N LEU A 8 -1.72 -2.45 -29.98
CA LEU A 8 -1.27 -1.26 -29.27
C LEU A 8 -0.29 -1.68 -28.15
N ALA A 9 0.99 -1.48 -28.40
CA ALA A 9 2.05 -1.78 -27.46
C ALA A 9 1.72 -1.11 -26.12
N LYS A 10 1.61 -1.91 -25.06
CA LYS A 10 1.26 -1.44 -23.72
C LYS A 10 2.28 -0.40 -23.27
N LYS A 11 1.83 0.85 -23.03
CA LYS A 11 2.70 1.95 -22.60
C LYS A 11 3.56 1.47 -21.42
N PRO A 12 4.91 1.62 -21.48
CA PRO A 12 5.79 1.17 -20.41
C PRO A 12 5.45 1.90 -19.09
N ARG A 13 5.57 1.19 -17.97
CA ARG A 13 5.28 1.74 -16.63
C ARG A 13 6.29 2.82 -16.26
N ASN A 14 5.83 3.92 -15.67
CA ASN A 14 6.70 4.95 -15.11
C ASN A 14 7.37 4.42 -13.84
N SER A 15 8.68 4.18 -13.89
CA SER A 15 9.44 3.61 -12.77
C SER A 15 9.58 4.54 -11.57
N ASN A 16 9.35 5.85 -11.71
CA ASN A 16 9.31 6.75 -10.55
C ASN A 16 8.11 6.39 -9.64
N ILE A 17 6.95 6.10 -10.23
CA ILE A 17 5.75 5.69 -9.47
C ILE A 17 5.91 4.27 -8.90
N GLU A 18 6.57 3.39 -9.65
CA GLU A 18 6.89 2.05 -9.13
C GLU A 18 7.91 2.13 -7.97
N MET A 19 8.88 3.04 -8.03
CA MET A 19 9.79 3.35 -6.90
C MET A 19 9.01 3.89 -5.69
N LEU A 20 8.05 4.80 -5.91
CA LEU A 20 7.20 5.28 -4.82
C LEU A 20 6.44 4.13 -4.15
N ARG A 21 5.95 3.13 -4.90
CA ARG A 21 5.31 1.93 -4.31
C ARG A 21 6.26 1.15 -3.40
N ILE A 22 7.52 0.98 -3.82
CA ILE A 22 8.55 0.31 -3.01
C ILE A 22 8.80 1.10 -1.72
N ILE A 23 8.98 2.42 -1.84
CA ILE A 23 9.20 3.31 -0.70
C ILE A 23 8.01 3.29 0.25
N CYS A 24 6.78 3.37 -0.26
CA CYS A 24 5.57 3.31 0.57
C CYS A 24 5.47 2.00 1.35
N MET A 25 5.84 0.87 0.73
CA MET A 25 5.86 -0.40 1.44
C MET A 25 6.96 -0.46 2.51
N ALA A 26 8.13 0.11 2.23
CA ALA A 26 9.18 0.27 3.22
C ALA A 26 8.73 1.14 4.40
N MET A 27 8.02 2.24 4.12
CA MET A 27 7.41 3.10 5.15
C MET A 27 6.39 2.32 6.00
N ILE A 28 5.50 1.52 5.39
CA ILE A 28 4.52 0.70 6.13
C ILE A 28 5.22 -0.32 7.04
N LEU A 29 6.27 -0.97 6.57
CA LEU A 29 7.06 -1.87 7.42
C LEU A 29 7.75 -1.11 8.56
N LEU A 30 8.26 0.10 8.28
CA LEU A 30 8.89 0.97 9.28
C LEU A 30 7.92 1.39 10.39
N LEU A 31 6.66 1.76 10.06
CA LEU A 31 5.60 2.04 11.04
C LEU A 31 5.41 0.88 12.02
N HIS A 32 5.40 -0.34 11.51
CA HIS A 32 5.24 -1.51 12.36
C HIS A 32 6.49 -1.75 13.22
N PHE A 33 7.68 -1.50 12.69
CA PHE A 33 8.94 -1.61 13.46
C PHE A 33 9.00 -0.58 14.58
N VAL A 34 8.54 0.65 14.37
CA VAL A 34 8.61 1.73 15.35
C VAL A 34 7.36 1.76 16.23
N GLY A 35 6.27 2.28 15.74
CA GLY A 35 5.07 2.55 16.53
C GLY A 35 4.38 1.30 17.06
N ALA A 36 4.22 0.24 16.23
CA ALA A 36 3.52 -0.98 16.65
C ALA A 36 4.38 -1.90 17.55
N THR A 37 5.72 -1.75 17.54
CA THR A 37 6.61 -2.54 18.39
C THR A 37 6.88 -1.84 19.72
N PHE A 38 7.34 -0.58 19.67
CA PHE A 38 7.86 0.15 20.82
C PHE A 38 6.89 1.19 21.39
N GLY A 39 5.73 1.36 20.74
CA GLY A 39 4.77 2.41 21.10
C GLY A 39 5.19 3.80 20.64
N LEU A 40 4.22 4.69 20.59
CA LEU A 40 4.42 6.08 20.22
C LEU A 40 4.75 6.93 21.47
N PRO A 41 5.57 7.99 21.34
CA PRO A 41 5.89 8.85 22.45
C PRO A 41 4.68 9.72 22.84
N THR A 42 4.69 10.19 24.07
CA THR A 42 3.75 11.18 24.58
C THR A 42 4.25 12.61 24.30
N HIS A 43 3.34 13.60 24.33
CA HIS A 43 3.74 15.02 24.25
C HIS A 43 4.75 15.41 25.33
N ALA A 44 4.61 14.90 26.56
CA ALA A 44 5.54 15.17 27.63
C ALA A 44 6.96 14.71 27.26
N GLN A 45 7.12 13.50 26.76
CA GLN A 45 8.43 12.98 26.31
C GLN A 45 9.03 13.77 25.15
N LEU A 46 8.19 14.22 24.21
CA LEU A 46 8.65 15.04 23.09
C LEU A 46 9.17 16.40 23.57
N PHE A 47 8.42 17.08 24.48
CA PHE A 47 8.78 18.39 24.99
C PHE A 47 9.95 18.38 26.01
N THR A 48 10.26 17.25 26.64
CA THR A 48 11.48 17.11 27.46
C THR A 48 12.76 17.01 26.62
N GLY A 49 12.62 16.91 25.28
CA GLY A 49 13.77 16.79 24.38
C GLY A 49 14.40 15.41 24.37
N ASP A 50 13.67 14.36 24.78
CA ASP A 50 14.15 12.97 24.71
C ASP A 50 14.47 12.61 23.24
N PRO A 51 15.75 12.32 22.90
CA PRO A 51 16.15 12.01 21.53
C PRO A 51 15.43 10.79 20.97
N THR A 52 15.14 9.79 21.80
CA THR A 52 14.44 8.56 21.39
C THR A 52 12.99 8.87 21.06
N ALA A 53 12.32 9.69 21.88
CA ALA A 53 10.96 10.13 21.61
C ALA A 53 10.87 10.95 20.31
N ILE A 54 11.80 11.89 20.11
CA ILE A 54 11.88 12.70 18.89
C ILE A 54 12.10 11.81 17.66
N ALA A 55 13.03 10.86 17.74
CA ALA A 55 13.31 9.92 16.65
C ALA A 55 12.08 9.06 16.30
N LYS A 56 11.43 8.46 17.30
CA LYS A 56 10.20 7.67 17.10
C LYS A 56 9.09 8.50 16.47
N ALA A 57 8.80 9.69 16.99
CA ALA A 57 7.79 10.60 16.48
C ALA A 57 8.06 11.01 15.02
N THR A 58 9.31 11.33 14.71
CA THR A 58 9.72 11.75 13.37
C THR A 58 9.64 10.60 12.37
N LEU A 59 10.11 9.40 12.74
CA LEU A 59 10.03 8.22 11.88
C LEU A 59 8.58 7.81 11.60
N GLU A 60 7.71 7.91 12.59
CA GLU A 60 6.27 7.65 12.42
C GLU A 60 5.64 8.68 11.48
N ALA A 61 5.86 9.98 11.71
CA ALA A 61 5.37 11.06 10.85
C ALA A 61 5.89 10.93 9.41
N PHE A 62 7.14 10.54 9.24
CA PHE A 62 7.74 10.30 7.93
C PHE A 62 7.07 9.12 7.21
N ALA A 63 6.73 8.06 7.92
CA ALA A 63 6.33 6.80 7.33
C ALA A 63 4.79 6.63 7.17
N ILE A 64 3.98 7.35 7.98
CA ILE A 64 2.51 7.19 8.01
C ILE A 64 1.83 7.42 6.65
N VAL A 65 2.43 8.19 5.77
CA VAL A 65 1.90 8.51 4.44
C VAL A 65 1.85 7.32 3.47
N GLY A 66 2.51 6.21 3.80
CA GLY A 66 2.68 5.07 2.90
C GLY A 66 1.37 4.51 2.36
N VAL A 67 0.37 4.28 3.21
CA VAL A 67 -0.95 3.75 2.83
C VAL A 67 -1.70 4.73 1.93
N ASN A 68 -1.75 6.01 2.31
CA ASN A 68 -2.41 7.03 1.51
C ASN A 68 -1.77 7.15 0.13
N CYS A 69 -0.45 7.11 0.01
CA CYS A 69 0.24 7.15 -1.28
C CYS A 69 -0.11 5.95 -2.18
N PHE A 70 -0.26 4.74 -1.65
CA PHE A 70 -0.74 3.59 -2.42
C PHE A 70 -2.11 3.84 -3.04
N VAL A 71 -3.02 4.42 -2.27
CA VAL A 71 -4.37 4.72 -2.75
C VAL A 71 -4.39 5.93 -3.69
N LEU A 72 -3.57 6.96 -3.44
CA LEU A 72 -3.36 8.09 -4.37
C LEU A 72 -2.89 7.59 -5.75
N ILE A 73 -1.92 6.67 -5.80
CA ILE A 73 -1.46 6.06 -7.05
C ILE A 73 -2.64 5.39 -7.76
N SER A 74 -3.45 4.63 -7.02
CA SER A 74 -4.62 3.92 -7.58
C SER A 74 -5.65 4.90 -8.14
N GLY A 75 -5.95 6.01 -7.44
CA GLY A 75 -6.85 7.06 -7.88
C GLY A 75 -6.33 7.84 -9.09
N TYR A 76 -5.04 8.17 -9.08
CA TYR A 76 -4.41 8.93 -10.16
C TYR A 76 -4.41 8.17 -11.49
N TYR A 77 -4.14 6.86 -11.47
CA TYR A 77 -4.15 6.05 -12.70
C TYR A 77 -5.52 5.46 -13.03
N GLY A 78 -6.43 5.40 -12.06
CA GLY A 78 -7.74 4.77 -12.16
C GLY A 78 -7.67 3.25 -12.10
N ILE A 79 -8.41 2.65 -11.18
CA ILE A 79 -8.54 1.18 -11.10
C ILE A 79 -9.45 0.73 -12.26
N LYS A 80 -8.94 -0.18 -13.08
CA LYS A 80 -9.72 -0.89 -14.10
C LYS A 80 -10.16 -2.24 -13.53
N ALA A 81 -11.26 -2.23 -12.78
CA ALA A 81 -11.78 -3.44 -12.17
C ALA A 81 -12.22 -4.44 -13.24
N THR A 82 -11.71 -5.66 -13.13
CA THR A 82 -12.10 -6.79 -13.96
C THR A 82 -12.22 -8.04 -13.09
N TRP A 83 -13.05 -9.00 -13.49
CA TRP A 83 -13.12 -10.27 -12.76
C TRP A 83 -11.78 -10.97 -12.62
N ARG A 84 -10.99 -11.00 -13.69
CA ARG A 84 -9.63 -11.57 -13.65
C ARG A 84 -8.72 -10.87 -12.65
N GLY A 85 -8.83 -9.54 -12.54
CA GLY A 85 -8.09 -8.75 -11.56
C GLY A 85 -8.53 -9.05 -10.13
N ALA A 86 -9.83 -9.18 -9.88
CA ALA A 86 -10.37 -9.56 -8.56
C ALA A 86 -9.85 -10.95 -8.14
N VAL A 87 -9.97 -11.95 -9.01
CA VAL A 87 -9.46 -13.31 -8.77
C VAL A 87 -7.95 -13.30 -8.54
N SER A 88 -7.19 -12.52 -9.32
CA SER A 88 -5.73 -12.39 -9.14
C SER A 88 -5.36 -11.77 -7.80
N PHE A 89 -6.11 -10.76 -7.31
CA PHE A 89 -5.90 -10.17 -6.01
C PHE A 89 -6.19 -11.16 -4.88
N LEU A 90 -7.36 -11.81 -4.93
CA LEU A 90 -7.75 -12.80 -3.91
C LEU A 90 -6.81 -14.02 -3.90
N SER A 91 -6.38 -14.51 -5.07
CA SER A 91 -5.42 -15.60 -5.15
C SER A 91 -4.04 -15.25 -4.58
N MET A 92 -3.63 -13.98 -4.69
CA MET A 92 -2.39 -13.51 -4.05
C MET A 92 -2.53 -13.51 -2.52
N CYS A 93 -3.65 -13.00 -1.99
CA CYS A 93 -3.91 -13.00 -0.55
C CYS A 93 -4.01 -14.44 0.00
N LEU A 94 -4.71 -15.33 -0.71
CA LEU A 94 -4.81 -16.74 -0.35
C LEU A 94 -3.44 -17.43 -0.37
N PHE A 95 -2.62 -17.19 -1.38
CA PHE A 95 -1.28 -17.76 -1.47
C PHE A 95 -0.40 -17.31 -0.29
N ALA A 96 -0.47 -16.03 0.09
CA ALA A 96 0.24 -15.51 1.27
C ALA A 96 -0.23 -16.20 2.54
N SER A 97 -1.55 -16.31 2.76
CA SER A 97 -2.14 -16.96 3.93
C SER A 97 -1.73 -18.42 4.03
N LEU A 98 -1.81 -19.18 2.94
CA LEU A 98 -1.37 -20.60 2.89
C LEU A 98 0.14 -20.73 3.10
N THR A 99 0.96 -19.80 2.62
CA THR A 99 2.41 -19.80 2.86
C THR A 99 2.70 -19.66 4.36
N VAL A 100 1.98 -18.79 5.05
CA VAL A 100 2.12 -18.64 6.51
C VAL A 100 1.63 -19.89 7.24
N TYR A 101 0.51 -20.49 6.82
CA TYR A 101 0.02 -21.74 7.38
C TYR A 101 1.03 -22.87 7.23
N ILE A 102 1.65 -23.02 6.07
CA ILE A 102 2.72 -24.01 5.84
C ILE A 102 3.90 -23.77 6.79
N ALA A 103 4.30 -22.49 6.99
CA ALA A 103 5.37 -22.15 7.92
C ALA A 103 5.00 -22.55 9.38
N GLN A 104 3.74 -22.38 9.78
CA GLN A 104 3.23 -22.85 11.08
C GLN A 104 3.30 -24.39 11.20
N CYS A 105 2.90 -25.12 10.16
CA CYS A 105 2.96 -26.58 10.13
C CYS A 105 4.40 -27.09 10.28
N VAL A 106 5.35 -26.46 9.59
CA VAL A 106 6.77 -26.80 9.69
C VAL A 106 7.30 -26.58 11.11
N GLU A 107 6.92 -25.48 11.75
CA GLU A 107 7.36 -25.18 13.11
C GLU A 107 6.76 -26.14 14.16
N CYS A 108 5.47 -26.48 14.00
CA CYS A 108 4.78 -27.41 14.92
C CYS A 108 5.15 -28.89 14.68
N GLY A 109 5.91 -29.22 13.62
CA GLY A 109 6.22 -30.59 13.23
C GLY A 109 5.00 -31.42 12.80
N GLY A 110 3.90 -30.77 12.38
CA GLY A 110 2.66 -31.40 11.97
C GLY A 110 1.61 -30.42 11.47
N LEU A 111 0.37 -30.84 11.36
CA LEU A 111 -0.73 -29.94 10.94
C LEU A 111 -1.03 -28.90 12.03
N ALA A 112 -0.83 -27.63 11.72
CA ALA A 112 -1.21 -26.52 12.58
C ALA A 112 -2.74 -26.37 12.63
N LYS A 113 -3.24 -25.76 13.70
CA LYS A 113 -4.66 -25.34 13.77
C LYS A 113 -4.89 -24.14 12.84
N GLY A 114 -6.12 -23.97 12.34
CA GLY A 114 -6.51 -22.78 11.61
C GLY A 114 -6.41 -22.88 10.07
N LEU A 115 -6.33 -24.09 9.48
CA LEU A 115 -6.39 -24.23 8.02
C LEU A 115 -7.64 -23.57 7.43
N GLY A 116 -8.81 -23.76 8.03
CA GLY A 116 -10.06 -23.13 7.59
C GLY A 116 -10.00 -21.61 7.63
N GLU A 117 -9.38 -21.04 8.66
CA GLU A 117 -9.19 -19.60 8.81
C GLU A 117 -8.29 -19.05 7.71
N SER A 118 -7.31 -19.81 7.23
CA SER A 118 -6.43 -19.41 6.14
C SER A 118 -7.16 -19.11 4.82
N PHE A 119 -8.37 -19.60 4.64
CA PHE A 119 -9.24 -19.30 3.49
C PHE A 119 -10.08 -18.04 3.71
N LEU A 120 -10.24 -17.54 4.92
CA LEU A 120 -11.05 -16.38 5.27
C LEU A 120 -10.25 -15.06 5.12
N ILE A 121 -9.58 -14.90 3.99
CA ILE A 121 -8.62 -13.82 3.70
C ILE A 121 -9.18 -12.39 3.82
N LEU A 122 -10.49 -12.22 3.68
CA LEU A 122 -11.16 -10.91 3.80
C LEU A 122 -11.68 -10.64 5.22
N SER A 123 -11.63 -11.64 6.10
CA SER A 123 -12.13 -11.56 7.48
C SER A 123 -11.03 -11.36 8.52
N HIS A 124 -9.76 -11.39 8.11
CA HIS A 124 -8.63 -11.13 9.00
C HIS A 124 -8.57 -9.67 9.40
N THR A 125 -8.79 -9.39 10.69
CA THR A 125 -8.79 -8.03 11.24
C THR A 125 -7.43 -7.36 11.20
N ASP A 126 -6.35 -8.13 11.32
CA ASP A 126 -4.96 -7.62 11.30
C ASP A 126 -4.53 -7.09 9.93
N LEU A 127 -5.17 -7.55 8.86
CA LEU A 127 -4.93 -7.11 7.49
C LEU A 127 -6.03 -6.16 6.98
N TRP A 128 -6.43 -5.19 7.81
CA TRP A 128 -7.55 -4.27 7.53
C TRP A 128 -7.55 -3.66 6.12
N PHE A 129 -6.35 -3.40 5.56
CA PHE A 129 -6.22 -2.81 4.24
C PHE A 129 -6.71 -3.76 3.13
N VAL A 130 -6.60 -5.08 3.29
CA VAL A 130 -7.03 -6.08 2.28
C VAL A 130 -8.52 -5.96 1.99
N PRO A 131 -9.45 -6.13 2.97
CA PRO A 131 -10.87 -5.99 2.71
C PRO A 131 -11.27 -4.58 2.27
N ALA A 132 -10.67 -3.53 2.86
CA ALA A 132 -10.97 -2.14 2.50
C ALA A 132 -10.55 -1.82 1.06
N TYR A 133 -9.36 -2.25 0.62
CA TYR A 133 -8.89 -2.04 -0.74
C TYR A 133 -9.65 -2.92 -1.75
N PHE A 134 -10.03 -4.15 -1.38
CA PHE A 134 -10.86 -4.99 -2.23
C PHE A 134 -12.25 -4.38 -2.44
N ALA A 135 -12.87 -3.83 -1.39
CA ALA A 135 -14.12 -3.09 -1.51
C ALA A 135 -13.97 -1.86 -2.43
N LEU A 136 -12.89 -1.06 -2.26
CA LEU A 136 -12.58 0.03 -3.17
C LEU A 136 -12.42 -0.46 -4.62
N TYR A 137 -11.74 -1.61 -4.82
CA TYR A 137 -11.56 -2.21 -6.14
C TYR A 137 -12.90 -2.53 -6.80
N LEU A 138 -13.82 -3.16 -6.07
CA LEU A 138 -15.16 -3.50 -6.57
C LEU A 138 -16.02 -2.27 -6.85
N LEU A 139 -15.91 -1.22 -6.03
CA LEU A 139 -16.64 0.04 -6.20
C LEU A 139 -16.04 0.94 -7.29
N SER A 140 -14.79 0.72 -7.70
CA SER A 140 -14.06 1.62 -8.58
C SER A 140 -14.73 1.89 -9.94
N PRO A 141 -15.49 0.99 -10.58
CA PRO A 141 -16.20 1.32 -11.83
C PRO A 141 -17.25 2.41 -11.63
N ILE A 142 -18.02 2.33 -10.53
CA ILE A 142 -19.06 3.32 -10.18
C ILE A 142 -18.41 4.65 -9.81
N LEU A 143 -17.33 4.60 -8.98
CA LEU A 143 -16.59 5.79 -8.60
C LEU A 143 -15.96 6.49 -9.80
N ASN A 144 -15.33 5.75 -10.71
CA ASN A 144 -14.73 6.32 -11.92
C ASN A 144 -15.77 6.99 -12.79
N ALA A 145 -16.94 6.37 -12.99
CA ALA A 145 -18.04 6.96 -13.75
C ALA A 145 -18.58 8.23 -13.07
N GLY A 146 -18.81 8.18 -11.77
CA GLY A 146 -19.26 9.31 -10.97
C GLY A 146 -18.28 10.49 -11.01
N PHE A 147 -16.98 10.24 -10.87
CA PHE A 147 -15.95 11.29 -10.92
C PHE A 147 -15.82 11.88 -12.34
N ALA A 148 -15.86 11.05 -13.36
CA ALA A 148 -15.78 11.50 -14.76
C ALA A 148 -16.96 12.39 -15.19
N ALA A 149 -18.12 12.20 -14.56
CA ALA A 149 -19.29 13.05 -14.78
C ALA A 149 -19.14 14.46 -14.16
N GLN A 150 -18.17 14.65 -13.23
CA GLN A 150 -17.92 15.94 -12.59
C GLN A 150 -16.78 16.66 -13.30
N GLN A 151 -17.06 17.86 -13.81
CA GLN A 151 -16.06 18.68 -14.52
C GLN A 151 -16.05 20.12 -13.98
N GLY A 152 -14.94 20.83 -14.19
CA GLY A 152 -14.79 22.24 -13.84
C GLY A 152 -15.15 22.52 -12.37
N ARG A 153 -16.01 23.50 -12.14
CA ARG A 153 -16.39 23.95 -10.78
C ARG A 153 -17.00 22.83 -9.93
N ARG A 154 -17.76 21.90 -10.51
CA ARG A 154 -18.39 20.79 -9.76
C ARG A 154 -17.35 19.85 -9.14
N LEU A 155 -16.26 19.59 -9.85
CA LEU A 155 -15.17 18.76 -9.34
C LEU A 155 -14.48 19.41 -8.14
N HIS A 156 -14.27 20.73 -8.17
CA HIS A 156 -13.72 21.49 -7.03
C HIS A 156 -14.65 21.47 -5.82
N VAL A 157 -15.96 21.71 -6.05
CA VAL A 157 -16.98 21.65 -4.97
C VAL A 157 -17.00 20.25 -4.35
N MET A 158 -16.95 19.20 -5.16
CA MET A 158 -16.88 17.81 -4.66
C MET A 158 -15.64 17.59 -3.79
N LEU A 159 -14.47 18.11 -4.21
CA LEU A 159 -13.26 18.02 -3.37
C LEU A 159 -13.47 18.70 -2.02
N VAL A 160 -14.00 19.92 -2.01
CA VAL A 160 -14.25 20.66 -0.77
C VAL A 160 -15.21 19.90 0.15
N ILE A 161 -16.29 19.34 -0.40
CA ILE A 161 -17.24 18.51 0.37
C ILE A 161 -16.56 17.28 0.95
N MET A 162 -15.77 16.56 0.16
CA MET A 162 -15.09 15.34 0.63
C MET A 162 -14.01 15.66 1.66
N VAL A 163 -13.26 16.74 1.49
CA VAL A 163 -12.29 17.22 2.49
C VAL A 163 -13.01 17.61 3.78
N PHE A 164 -14.10 18.38 3.68
CA PHE A 164 -14.90 18.76 4.83
C PHE A 164 -15.42 17.54 5.60
N LEU A 165 -16.01 16.56 4.89
CA LEU A 165 -16.50 15.32 5.51
C LEU A 165 -15.36 14.51 6.16
N ASN A 166 -14.21 14.40 5.50
CA ASN A 166 -13.05 13.69 6.06
C ASN A 166 -12.52 14.37 7.33
N ILE A 167 -12.45 15.71 7.35
CA ILE A 167 -11.97 16.47 8.51
C ILE A 167 -13.05 16.51 9.61
N TYR A 168 -14.25 16.99 9.28
CA TYR A 168 -15.31 17.23 10.26
C TYR A 168 -15.87 15.93 10.82
N SER A 169 -16.31 15.01 9.95
CA SER A 169 -16.96 13.76 10.38
C SER A 169 -15.97 12.64 10.70
N GLY A 170 -14.70 12.81 10.38
CA GLY A 170 -13.67 11.82 10.60
C GLY A 170 -12.68 12.22 11.68
N TRP A 171 -11.90 13.25 11.44
CA TRP A 171 -10.74 13.59 12.27
C TRP A 171 -11.08 14.49 13.48
N MET A 172 -11.78 15.61 13.28
CA MET A 172 -11.92 16.65 14.33
C MET A 172 -12.71 16.20 15.56
N PHE A 173 -13.78 15.46 15.36
CA PHE A 173 -14.73 15.15 16.44
C PHE A 173 -14.78 13.68 16.80
N GLY A 174 -13.74 12.91 16.48
CA GLY A 174 -13.71 11.46 16.70
C GLY A 174 -14.85 10.75 15.96
N GLY A 175 -15.21 11.26 14.77
CA GLY A 175 -16.43 10.93 14.07
C GLY A 175 -16.62 9.44 13.86
N ARG A 176 -17.83 8.97 14.05
CA ARG A 176 -18.20 7.54 13.94
C ARG A 176 -18.05 6.97 12.52
N ILE A 177 -18.04 7.86 11.50
CA ILE A 177 -18.01 7.44 10.09
C ILE A 177 -16.59 7.09 9.66
N ASN A 178 -15.58 7.88 10.08
CA ASN A 178 -14.19 7.69 9.67
C ASN A 178 -13.22 8.13 10.80
N PRO A 179 -13.19 7.46 11.95
CA PRO A 179 -12.51 7.97 13.15
C PRO A 179 -10.98 8.07 13.01
N THR A 180 -10.34 7.22 12.22
CA THR A 180 -8.86 7.16 12.09
C THR A 180 -8.38 6.96 10.67
N GLY A 181 -9.31 6.77 9.74
CA GLY A 181 -8.98 6.47 8.35
C GLY A 181 -8.73 4.98 8.04
N TYR A 182 -8.93 4.06 8.99
CA TYR A 182 -8.76 2.62 8.80
C TYR A 182 -9.99 1.96 8.15
N ASN A 183 -10.54 2.55 7.09
CA ASN A 183 -11.76 2.04 6.45
C ASN A 183 -11.86 2.43 4.97
N VAL A 184 -12.81 1.80 4.27
CA VAL A 184 -13.03 2.02 2.83
C VAL A 184 -13.47 3.46 2.51
N ILE A 185 -14.15 4.15 3.42
CA ILE A 185 -14.62 5.54 3.21
C ILE A 185 -13.42 6.46 3.04
N HIS A 186 -12.41 6.30 3.90
CA HIS A 186 -11.14 7.03 3.76
C HIS A 186 -10.43 6.67 2.44
N LEU A 187 -10.38 5.39 2.08
CA LEU A 187 -9.76 4.98 0.82
C LEU A 187 -10.49 5.58 -0.39
N ILE A 188 -11.83 5.69 -0.37
CA ILE A 188 -12.61 6.37 -1.43
C ILE A 188 -12.23 7.84 -1.50
N PHE A 189 -12.10 8.54 -0.37
CA PHE A 189 -11.65 9.92 -0.33
C PHE A 189 -10.27 10.10 -0.95
N ILE A 190 -9.28 9.33 -0.52
CA ILE A 190 -7.91 9.39 -1.06
C ILE A 190 -7.86 8.99 -2.56
N TYR A 191 -8.67 8.02 -2.97
CA TYR A 191 -8.83 7.64 -4.37
C TYR A 191 -9.35 8.80 -5.22
N PHE A 192 -10.37 9.52 -4.70
CA PHE A 192 -10.88 10.73 -5.34
C PHE A 192 -9.82 11.84 -5.40
N VAL A 193 -9.06 12.07 -4.33
CA VAL A 193 -7.94 13.03 -4.34
C VAL A 193 -6.95 12.67 -5.45
N GLY A 194 -6.58 11.39 -5.60
CA GLY A 194 -5.73 10.91 -6.70
C GLY A 194 -6.31 11.23 -8.08
N TYR A 195 -7.60 11.00 -8.29
CA TYR A 195 -8.31 11.37 -9.52
C TYR A 195 -8.26 12.88 -9.78
N TYR A 196 -8.52 13.67 -8.73
CA TYR A 196 -8.47 15.13 -8.80
C TYR A 196 -7.08 15.64 -9.19
N LEU A 197 -6.01 15.13 -8.58
CA LEU A 197 -4.63 15.48 -8.92
C LEU A 197 -4.32 15.21 -10.40
N ARG A 198 -4.82 14.11 -10.95
CA ARG A 198 -4.69 13.81 -12.38
C ARG A 198 -5.43 14.83 -13.23
N SER A 199 -6.64 15.23 -12.86
CA SER A 199 -7.45 16.20 -13.62
C SER A 199 -6.82 17.59 -13.63
N GLN A 200 -6.09 17.96 -12.56
CA GLN A 200 -5.41 19.25 -12.42
C GLN A 200 -3.91 19.18 -12.74
N ARG A 201 -3.45 18.14 -13.43
CA ARG A 201 -2.03 17.88 -13.69
C ARG A 201 -1.32 19.09 -14.30
N THR A 202 -1.90 19.76 -15.27
CA THR A 202 -1.29 20.92 -15.96
C THR A 202 -0.99 22.08 -15.03
N THR A 203 -1.83 22.31 -14.02
CA THR A 203 -1.64 23.36 -13.01
C THR A 203 -0.63 22.92 -11.95
N LEU A 204 -0.78 21.70 -11.42
CA LEU A 204 0.05 21.19 -10.33
C LEU A 204 1.50 20.87 -10.78
N CYS A 205 1.71 20.43 -12.02
CA CYS A 205 3.06 20.17 -12.52
C CYS A 205 3.90 21.45 -12.75
N ARG A 206 3.40 22.63 -12.43
CA ARG A 206 4.20 23.88 -12.43
C ARG A 206 5.24 23.92 -11.31
N LEU A 207 4.99 23.23 -10.19
CA LEU A 207 5.95 23.13 -9.09
C LEU A 207 6.96 22.02 -9.37
N SER A 208 8.21 22.24 -8.93
CA SER A 208 9.29 21.28 -9.10
C SER A 208 9.14 20.08 -8.15
N PRO A 209 9.72 18.90 -8.47
CA PRO A 209 9.78 17.80 -7.52
C PRO A 209 10.43 18.17 -6.19
N ARG A 210 11.46 19.04 -6.23
CA ARG A 210 12.14 19.52 -5.01
C ARG A 210 11.23 20.35 -4.12
N THR A 211 10.39 21.19 -4.71
CA THR A 211 9.39 21.99 -3.98
C THR A 211 8.38 21.09 -3.28
N TYR A 212 7.85 20.09 -3.99
CA TYR A 212 6.92 19.13 -3.37
C TYR A 212 7.58 18.32 -2.25
N PHE A 213 8.84 17.92 -2.41
CA PHE A 213 9.58 17.24 -1.37
C PHE A 213 9.82 18.14 -0.14
N ALA A 214 10.13 19.42 -0.35
CA ALA A 214 10.24 20.38 0.75
C ALA A 214 8.91 20.56 1.51
N ILE A 215 7.78 20.62 0.79
CA ILE A 215 6.43 20.63 1.40
C ILE A 215 6.20 19.35 2.20
N TYR A 216 6.57 18.18 1.66
CA TYR A 216 6.47 16.91 2.39
C TYR A 216 7.24 16.96 3.72
N ILE A 217 8.50 17.40 3.71
CA ILE A 217 9.31 17.51 4.93
C ILE A 217 8.70 18.49 5.94
N ALA A 218 8.20 19.65 5.47
CA ALA A 218 7.53 20.61 6.34
C ALA A 218 6.27 20.00 7.01
N MET A 219 5.47 19.22 6.26
CA MET A 219 4.31 18.52 6.80
C MET A 219 4.72 17.39 7.77
N VAL A 220 5.82 16.68 7.50
CA VAL A 220 6.39 15.69 8.43
C VAL A 220 6.75 16.36 9.77
N CYS A 221 7.44 17.51 9.74
CA CYS A 221 7.75 18.26 10.95
C CYS A 221 6.48 18.67 11.74
N ALA A 222 5.46 19.16 11.03
CA ALA A 222 4.19 19.52 11.65
C ALA A 222 3.47 18.30 12.26
N THR A 223 3.47 17.16 11.58
CA THR A 223 2.89 15.90 12.06
C THR A 223 3.65 15.37 13.28
N THR A 224 5.00 15.47 13.28
CA THR A 224 5.84 15.11 14.43
C THR A 224 5.44 15.88 15.67
N LEU A 225 5.21 17.19 15.54
CA LEU A 225 4.80 18.06 16.66
C LEU A 225 3.37 17.79 17.13
N SER A 226 2.47 17.40 16.23
CA SER A 226 1.08 17.10 16.59
C SER A 226 0.90 15.75 17.27
N LEU A 227 1.81 14.79 17.07
CA LEU A 227 1.72 13.38 17.51
C LEU A 227 0.40 12.69 17.10
N ASP A 228 -0.25 13.20 16.06
CA ASP A 228 -1.49 12.63 15.53
C ASP A 228 -1.24 11.99 14.16
N TYR A 229 -1.19 10.67 14.16
CA TYR A 229 -0.85 9.83 13.01
C TYR A 229 -2.08 9.15 12.38
N ALA A 230 -3.29 9.68 12.59
CA ALA A 230 -4.48 9.20 11.91
C ALA A 230 -4.36 9.40 10.38
N TYR A 231 -4.73 8.41 9.58
CA TYR A 231 -4.64 8.50 8.11
C TYR A 231 -5.48 9.65 7.54
N ASN A 232 -6.57 10.01 8.22
CA ASN A 232 -7.46 11.10 7.84
C ASN A 232 -7.07 12.46 8.43
N ASN A 233 -5.98 12.55 9.22
CA ASN A 233 -5.42 13.82 9.68
C ASN A 233 -5.05 14.69 8.45
N PRO A 234 -5.47 15.95 8.40
CA PRO A 234 -5.16 16.85 7.28
C PRO A 234 -3.66 16.97 6.98
N LEU A 235 -2.80 16.98 8.00
CA LEU A 235 -1.35 17.03 7.83
C LEU A 235 -0.83 15.76 7.13
N VAL A 236 -1.33 14.58 7.53
CA VAL A 236 -0.96 13.30 6.92
C VAL A 236 -1.45 13.22 5.48
N VAL A 237 -2.68 13.69 5.20
CA VAL A 237 -3.21 13.74 3.83
C VAL A 237 -2.39 14.70 2.96
N ALA A 238 -2.10 15.91 3.43
CA ALA A 238 -1.28 16.89 2.72
C ALA A 238 0.15 16.37 2.47
N SER A 239 0.75 15.73 3.47
CA SER A 239 2.05 15.08 3.40
C SER A 239 2.06 13.98 2.32
N SER A 240 1.01 13.14 2.28
CA SER A 240 0.85 12.07 1.28
C SER A 240 0.74 12.62 -0.13
N VAL A 241 -0.04 13.70 -0.32
CA VAL A 241 -0.16 14.40 -1.61
C VAL A 241 1.19 14.98 -2.04
N ALA A 242 1.91 15.65 -1.13
CA ALA A 242 3.21 16.24 -1.43
C ALA A 242 4.25 15.17 -1.82
N LEU A 243 4.32 14.05 -1.08
CA LEU A 243 5.22 12.94 -1.44
C LEU A 243 4.83 12.33 -2.79
N PHE A 244 3.55 12.06 -3.03
CA PHE A 244 3.08 11.54 -4.32
C PHE A 244 3.46 12.50 -5.47
N MET A 245 3.20 13.80 -5.33
CA MET A 245 3.51 14.81 -6.34
C MET A 245 5.02 14.95 -6.60
N THR A 246 5.86 14.72 -5.60
CA THR A 246 7.32 14.64 -5.78
C THR A 246 7.67 13.66 -6.89
N PHE A 247 7.15 12.44 -6.83
CA PHE A 247 7.44 11.39 -7.82
C PHE A 247 6.66 11.57 -9.13
N ALA A 248 5.43 12.09 -9.07
CA ALA A 248 4.57 12.28 -10.23
C ALA A 248 5.08 13.42 -11.16
N THR A 249 5.83 14.39 -10.62
CA THR A 249 6.40 15.51 -11.38
C THR A 249 7.82 15.26 -11.87
N MET A 250 8.48 14.17 -11.43
CA MET A 250 9.78 13.77 -11.97
C MET A 250 9.68 13.37 -13.44
N ARG A 251 10.77 13.62 -14.21
CA ARG A 251 10.89 13.12 -15.57
C ARG A 251 10.70 11.61 -15.63
N GLU A 252 9.82 11.13 -16.48
CA GLU A 252 9.51 9.69 -16.61
C GLU A 252 10.78 8.86 -16.86
N ARG A 253 10.91 7.77 -16.14
CA ARG A 253 12.01 6.80 -16.26
C ARG A 253 11.45 5.40 -16.41
N HIS A 254 12.21 4.53 -17.07
CA HIS A 254 11.87 3.13 -17.28
C HIS A 254 13.03 2.25 -16.83
N ASN A 255 12.85 1.56 -15.70
CA ASN A 255 13.82 0.63 -15.13
C ASN A 255 13.13 -0.73 -14.89
N ARG A 256 13.63 -1.77 -15.54
CA ARG A 256 13.04 -3.13 -15.46
C ARG A 256 13.12 -3.72 -14.07
N LEU A 257 14.23 -3.51 -13.35
CA LEU A 257 14.42 -4.02 -11.99
C LEU A 257 13.44 -3.37 -11.00
N THR A 258 13.34 -2.03 -11.02
CA THR A 258 12.36 -1.30 -10.20
C THR A 258 10.94 -1.80 -10.45
N ASN A 259 10.56 -1.97 -11.72
CA ASN A 259 9.22 -2.45 -12.07
C ASN A 259 8.98 -3.90 -11.64
N ALA A 260 10.02 -4.75 -11.69
CA ALA A 260 9.94 -6.14 -11.26
C ALA A 260 9.80 -6.25 -9.73
N VAL A 261 10.53 -5.45 -8.95
CA VAL A 261 10.41 -5.39 -7.48
C VAL A 261 9.06 -4.83 -7.08
N ALA A 262 8.65 -3.70 -7.65
CA ALA A 262 7.38 -3.05 -7.33
C ALA A 262 6.15 -3.95 -7.56
N SER A 263 6.22 -4.87 -8.53
CA SER A 263 5.13 -5.82 -8.78
C SER A 263 4.89 -6.82 -7.64
N SER A 264 5.83 -6.95 -6.72
CA SER A 264 5.83 -7.93 -5.62
C SER A 264 5.75 -7.30 -4.22
N VAL A 265 5.85 -5.97 -4.11
CA VAL A 265 5.95 -5.32 -2.78
C VAL A 265 4.72 -5.52 -1.90
N PHE A 266 3.54 -5.74 -2.46
CA PHE A 266 2.34 -5.98 -1.65
C PHE A 266 2.42 -7.29 -0.85
N MET A 267 3.20 -8.27 -1.32
CA MET A 267 3.48 -9.49 -0.56
C MET A 267 4.21 -9.21 0.77
N VAL A 268 5.02 -8.14 0.84
CA VAL A 268 5.66 -7.71 2.09
C VAL A 268 4.60 -7.42 3.16
N TYR A 269 3.54 -6.66 2.80
CA TYR A 269 2.44 -6.38 3.71
C TYR A 269 1.71 -7.65 4.15
N LEU A 270 1.35 -8.51 3.19
CA LEU A 270 0.59 -9.73 3.44
C LEU A 270 1.31 -10.70 4.39
N LEU A 271 2.64 -10.82 4.29
CA LEU A 271 3.40 -11.75 5.11
C LEU A 271 3.75 -11.20 6.49
N HIS A 272 4.38 -10.00 6.57
CA HIS A 272 4.91 -9.51 7.85
C HIS A 272 3.82 -9.16 8.86
N LYS A 273 2.61 -8.78 8.41
CA LYS A 273 1.52 -8.34 9.27
C LYS A 273 0.63 -9.48 9.74
N THR A 274 0.79 -10.71 9.24
CA THR A 274 0.07 -11.86 9.79
C THR A 274 0.47 -12.11 11.25
N PRO A 275 -0.48 -12.45 12.17
CA PRO A 275 -0.19 -12.59 13.60
C PRO A 275 1.01 -13.48 13.91
N PHE A 276 1.08 -14.64 13.26
CA PHE A 276 2.16 -15.61 13.45
C PHE A 276 3.56 -15.04 13.15
N ILE A 277 3.72 -14.36 12.02
CA ILE A 277 4.99 -13.75 11.62
C ILE A 277 5.26 -12.49 12.45
N TRP A 278 4.21 -11.68 12.67
CA TRP A 278 4.34 -10.42 13.40
C TRP A 278 4.83 -10.61 14.84
N VAL A 279 4.30 -11.58 15.56
CA VAL A 279 4.75 -11.89 16.94
C VAL A 279 6.25 -12.22 16.97
N LYS A 280 6.76 -12.98 15.99
CA LYS A 280 8.18 -13.31 15.89
C LYS A 280 9.05 -12.10 15.59
N ILE A 281 8.60 -11.25 14.64
CA ILE A 281 9.29 -9.99 14.31
C ILE A 281 9.37 -9.10 15.55
N LYS A 282 8.23 -8.90 16.24
CA LYS A 282 8.17 -8.08 17.45
C LYS A 282 9.06 -8.61 18.56
N HIS A 283 9.02 -9.92 18.80
CA HIS A 283 9.89 -10.56 19.79
C HIS A 283 11.38 -10.37 19.46
N ALA A 284 11.78 -10.56 18.19
CA ALA A 284 13.16 -10.36 17.76
C ALA A 284 13.64 -8.91 17.97
N LEU A 285 12.79 -7.92 17.65
CA LEU A 285 13.11 -6.51 17.84
C LEU A 285 13.26 -6.14 19.33
N LEU A 286 12.31 -6.58 20.17
CA LEU A 286 12.35 -6.29 21.62
C LEU A 286 13.53 -6.99 22.30
N THR A 287 13.82 -8.24 21.96
CA THR A 287 14.98 -8.97 22.48
C THR A 287 16.29 -8.31 22.05
N SER A 288 16.38 -7.87 20.80
CA SER A 288 17.56 -7.18 20.28
C SER A 288 17.79 -5.84 20.97
N GLU A 289 16.74 -5.05 21.20
CA GLU A 289 16.82 -3.78 21.94
C GLU A 289 17.29 -4.01 23.39
N ALA A 290 16.72 -5.00 24.08
CA ALA A 290 17.05 -5.27 25.49
C ALA A 290 18.47 -5.85 25.74
N SER A 291 19.04 -6.53 24.73
CA SER A 291 20.25 -7.31 24.89
C SER A 291 21.52 -6.70 24.25
N ASN A 292 21.36 -5.64 23.45
CA ASN A 292 22.45 -5.08 22.66
C ASN A 292 22.62 -3.57 22.85
N SER A 293 23.81 -3.06 22.45
CA SER A 293 23.99 -1.62 22.30
C SER A 293 23.13 -1.06 21.16
N ASP A 294 22.81 0.25 21.18
CA ASP A 294 21.98 0.93 20.18
C ASP A 294 22.45 0.68 18.74
N ILE A 295 23.78 0.68 18.52
CA ILE A 295 24.35 0.45 17.18
C ILE A 295 24.06 -0.98 16.72
N VAL A 296 24.27 -1.98 17.57
CA VAL A 296 24.01 -3.38 17.24
C VAL A 296 22.53 -3.62 17.02
N PHE A 297 21.68 -3.04 17.86
CA PHE A 297 20.23 -3.07 17.68
C PHE A 297 19.82 -2.50 16.31
N VAL A 298 20.27 -1.31 15.94
CA VAL A 298 19.95 -0.68 14.65
C VAL A 298 20.40 -1.54 13.47
N LEU A 299 21.60 -2.12 13.54
CA LEU A 299 22.11 -3.02 12.49
C LEU A 299 21.26 -4.29 12.37
N GLN A 300 20.88 -4.91 13.49
CA GLN A 300 20.03 -6.09 13.50
C GLN A 300 18.61 -5.79 13.00
N ALA A 301 18.02 -4.67 13.42
CA ALA A 301 16.73 -4.22 12.94
C ALA A 301 16.76 -3.94 11.43
N ALA A 302 17.80 -3.29 10.92
CA ALA A 302 17.99 -3.05 9.49
C ALA A 302 18.18 -4.36 8.71
N ALA A 303 18.95 -5.30 9.22
CA ALA A 303 19.12 -6.63 8.60
C ALA A 303 17.78 -7.39 8.53
N LEU A 304 17.01 -7.39 9.63
CA LEU A 304 15.68 -8.00 9.68
C LEU A 304 14.71 -7.33 8.70
N PHE A 305 14.72 -5.99 8.61
CA PHE A 305 13.92 -5.22 7.66
C PHE A 305 14.20 -5.64 6.21
N VAL A 306 15.48 -5.70 5.84
CA VAL A 306 15.90 -6.13 4.50
C VAL A 306 15.52 -7.59 4.25
N ALA A 307 15.74 -8.47 5.23
CA ALA A 307 15.38 -9.88 5.11
C ALA A 307 13.90 -10.08 4.85
N ILE A 308 13.01 -9.39 5.58
CA ILE A 308 11.56 -9.43 5.36
C ILE A 308 11.22 -9.00 3.93
N PHE A 309 11.82 -7.91 3.46
CA PHE A 309 11.59 -7.41 2.10
C PHE A 309 12.01 -8.43 1.04
N VAL A 310 13.23 -8.94 1.15
CA VAL A 310 13.79 -9.90 0.18
C VAL A 310 13.00 -11.19 0.17
N VAL A 311 12.74 -11.79 1.33
CA VAL A 311 11.99 -13.06 1.45
C VAL A 311 10.58 -12.89 0.86
N SER A 312 9.89 -11.80 1.18
CA SER A 312 8.54 -11.55 0.67
C SER A 312 8.52 -11.41 -0.86
N ILE A 313 9.50 -10.71 -1.44
CA ILE A 313 9.62 -10.59 -2.90
C ILE A 313 9.89 -11.96 -3.53
N LEU A 314 10.77 -12.77 -2.95
CA LEU A 314 11.07 -14.12 -3.45
C LEU A 314 9.82 -15.01 -3.41
N VAL A 315 9.07 -15.00 -2.31
CA VAL A 315 7.80 -15.74 -2.17
C VAL A 315 6.81 -15.31 -3.26
N ASP A 316 6.67 -14.02 -3.54
CA ASP A 316 5.80 -13.56 -4.62
C ASP A 316 6.31 -13.94 -6.01
N LYS A 317 7.62 -13.98 -6.24
CA LYS A 317 8.19 -14.47 -7.51
C LYS A 317 7.90 -15.95 -7.74
N ILE A 318 7.97 -16.76 -6.69
CA ILE A 318 7.57 -18.18 -6.74
C ILE A 318 6.08 -18.27 -7.10
N ARG A 319 5.21 -17.50 -6.45
CA ARG A 319 3.80 -17.44 -6.80
C ARG A 319 3.58 -17.08 -8.28
N GLN A 320 4.21 -15.99 -8.74
CA GLN A 320 4.09 -15.55 -10.15
C GLN A 320 4.52 -16.62 -11.13
N TYR A 321 5.58 -17.37 -10.81
CA TYR A 321 6.05 -18.49 -11.63
C TYR A 321 5.02 -19.63 -11.68
N ILE A 322 4.51 -20.07 -10.53
CA ILE A 322 3.51 -21.14 -10.42
C ILE A 322 2.24 -20.77 -11.20
N PHE A 323 1.67 -19.60 -10.92
CA PHE A 323 0.44 -19.14 -11.58
C PHE A 323 0.64 -18.92 -13.10
N GLY A 324 1.79 -18.40 -13.49
CA GLY A 324 2.14 -18.27 -14.91
C GLY A 324 2.21 -19.59 -15.65
N ARG A 325 2.69 -20.66 -15.00
CA ARG A 325 2.68 -22.03 -15.55
C ARG A 325 1.25 -22.55 -15.69
N ILE A 326 0.45 -22.44 -14.63
CA ILE A 326 -0.96 -22.89 -14.62
C ILE A 326 -1.75 -22.21 -15.76
N GLN A 327 -1.62 -20.89 -15.91
CA GLN A 327 -2.32 -20.17 -16.97
C GLN A 327 -1.93 -20.63 -18.37
N LYS A 328 -0.65 -20.91 -18.62
CA LYS A 328 -0.18 -21.42 -19.92
C LYS A 328 -0.76 -22.79 -20.21
N THR A 329 -0.81 -23.70 -19.23
CA THR A 329 -1.37 -25.04 -19.38
C THR A 329 -2.87 -24.98 -19.68
N LEU A 330 -3.64 -24.16 -18.93
CA LEU A 330 -5.08 -23.98 -19.15
C LEU A 330 -5.37 -23.41 -20.54
N HIS A 331 -4.57 -22.45 -21.01
CA HIS A 331 -4.72 -21.88 -22.35
C HIS A 331 -4.44 -22.91 -23.46
N HIS A 332 -3.49 -23.81 -23.22
CA HIS A 332 -3.14 -24.85 -24.18
C HIS A 332 -4.26 -25.91 -24.28
N VAL A 333 -4.84 -26.33 -23.15
CA VAL A 333 -5.99 -27.25 -23.09
C VAL A 333 -7.20 -26.64 -23.79
N SER A 334 -7.55 -25.40 -23.47
CA SER A 334 -8.70 -24.69 -24.09
C SER A 334 -8.56 -24.55 -25.62
N ASN A 335 -7.35 -24.27 -26.12
CA ASN A 335 -7.11 -24.17 -27.56
C ASN A 335 -7.16 -25.55 -28.26
N ASN A 336 -6.75 -26.62 -27.60
CA ASN A 336 -6.83 -27.98 -28.15
C ASN A 336 -8.28 -28.47 -28.21
N ASP A 337 -9.10 -28.16 -27.21
CA ASP A 337 -10.52 -28.48 -27.22
C ASP A 337 -11.27 -27.70 -28.31
N ALA A 338 -10.98 -26.40 -28.46
CA ALA A 338 -11.57 -25.58 -29.53
C ALA A 338 -11.18 -26.06 -30.95
N ARG A 339 -10.02 -26.70 -31.12
CA ARG A 339 -9.62 -27.31 -32.38
C ARG A 339 -10.38 -28.62 -32.65
N LYS A 340 -10.60 -29.47 -31.62
CA LYS A 340 -11.37 -30.70 -31.74
C LYS A 340 -12.83 -30.47 -32.15
N TYR A 341 -13.46 -29.37 -31.67
CA TYR A 341 -14.84 -29.03 -32.05
C TYR A 341 -14.97 -28.38 -33.45
N LYS A 342 -13.85 -27.96 -34.08
CA LYS A 342 -13.87 -27.42 -35.46
C LYS A 342 -13.59 -28.50 -36.53
N THR A 343 -13.20 -29.70 -36.14
CA THR A 343 -12.86 -30.81 -37.03
C THR A 343 -13.92 -31.93 -37.04
N ASN A 344 -15.00 -31.77 -36.25
CA ASN A 344 -16.22 -32.55 -36.32
C ASN A 344 -17.37 -31.64 -36.82
#